data_63ccadffbf25f6b4bc3abb83d10ffcb4
#
_entry.id   63ccadffbf25f6b4bc3abb83d10ffcb4
#
_cell.length_a   1.000
_cell.length_b   1.000
_cell.length_c   1.000
_cell.angle_alpha   90.00
_cell.angle_beta   90.00
_cell.angle_gamma   90.00
#
_symmetry.space_group_name_H-M   'P 1'
#
loop_
_entity.id
_entity.type
_entity.pdbx_description
1 polymer ?
#
loop_
_entity_poly.entity_id
_entity_poly.type
_entity_poly.pdbx_seq_one_letter_code
_entity_poly.pdbx_strand_id
1 'polypeptide(L)'
;MIGLDTNVLVRYAAQDDPKQSAKATRLIESLTADAPGYVSIVSVVELVWVLAGCYALTKDEICEVLATLLRTKEILVAHADTVWKALRLFKESNADFADCLIERFGDEAGCGYTTTFDRDAAKSCGMKLIG
;
A
#
# COMPACT_ATOMS: atom_id res chain seq x y z
N MET A 1 -7.22 4.70 19.26
CA MET A 1 -6.83 4.26 17.89
C MET A 1 -7.78 3.18 17.42
N ILE A 2 -8.23 3.26 16.19
CA ILE A 2 -9.10 2.24 15.59
C ILE A 2 -8.46 1.65 14.34
N GLY A 3 -8.67 0.34 14.13
CA GLY A 3 -8.22 -0.30 12.89
C GLY A 3 -9.13 0.04 11.73
N LEU A 4 -8.56 0.26 10.56
CA LEU A 4 -9.29 0.53 9.33
C LEU A 4 -9.17 -0.69 8.40
N ASP A 5 -10.32 -1.30 8.09
CA ASP A 5 -10.36 -2.41 7.15
C ASP A 5 -10.15 -1.90 5.71
N THR A 6 -9.70 -2.77 4.85
CA THR A 6 -9.47 -2.47 3.43
C THR A 6 -10.70 -1.82 2.78
N ASN A 7 -11.91 -2.32 3.07
CA ASN A 7 -13.13 -1.77 2.49
C ASN A 7 -13.37 -0.30 2.85
N VAL A 8 -13.00 0.10 4.06
CA VAL A 8 -13.11 1.51 4.48
C VAL A 8 -12.20 2.37 3.62
N LEU A 9 -10.97 1.92 3.41
CA LEU A 9 -9.99 2.64 2.59
C LEU A 9 -10.42 2.71 1.12
N VAL A 10 -10.93 1.61 0.58
CA VAL A 10 -11.42 1.56 -0.80
C VAL A 10 -12.58 2.53 -0.99
N ARG A 11 -13.57 2.52 -0.10
CA ARG A 11 -14.73 3.41 -0.21
C ARG A 11 -14.32 4.88 -0.09
N TYR A 12 -13.37 5.16 0.77
CA TYR A 12 -12.84 6.51 0.92
C TYR A 12 -12.08 6.96 -0.33
N ALA A 13 -11.22 6.11 -0.88
CA ALA A 13 -10.40 6.44 -2.05
C ALA A 13 -11.21 6.51 -3.35
N ALA A 14 -12.11 5.55 -3.57
CA ALA A 14 -12.84 5.42 -4.83
C ALA A 14 -14.10 6.30 -4.91
N GLN A 15 -14.74 6.59 -3.78
CA GLN A 15 -15.96 7.40 -3.73
C GLN A 15 -17.07 6.93 -4.67
N ASP A 16 -17.17 5.61 -4.86
CA ASP A 16 -18.06 5.00 -5.84
C ASP A 16 -19.43 4.56 -5.29
N ASP A 17 -19.53 4.43 -3.98
CA ASP A 17 -20.78 4.04 -3.30
C ASP A 17 -21.23 5.22 -2.42
N PRO A 18 -22.33 5.92 -2.80
CA PRO A 18 -22.73 7.14 -2.10
C PRO A 18 -22.92 6.97 -0.60
N LYS A 19 -23.49 5.84 -0.17
CA LYS A 19 -23.74 5.60 1.26
C LYS A 19 -22.48 5.21 2.01
N GLN A 20 -21.78 4.21 1.52
CA GLN A 20 -20.57 3.71 2.19
C GLN A 20 -19.42 4.72 2.12
N SER A 21 -19.25 5.38 0.98
CA SER A 21 -18.21 6.39 0.82
C SER A 21 -18.43 7.58 1.75
N ALA A 22 -19.69 8.02 1.92
CA ALA A 22 -20.01 9.10 2.85
C ALA A 22 -19.71 8.69 4.30
N LYS A 23 -20.03 7.45 4.68
CA LYS A 23 -19.72 6.93 6.02
C LYS A 23 -18.22 6.80 6.25
N ALA A 24 -17.49 6.29 5.27
CA ALA A 24 -16.03 6.18 5.33
C ALA A 24 -15.38 7.55 5.46
N THR A 25 -15.82 8.51 4.67
CA THR A 25 -15.33 9.89 4.72
C THR A 25 -15.55 10.50 6.11
N ARG A 26 -16.76 10.38 6.64
CA ARG A 26 -17.07 10.90 7.99
C ARG A 26 -16.21 10.25 9.06
N LEU A 27 -16.00 8.94 8.98
CA LEU A 27 -15.15 8.24 9.93
C LEU A 27 -13.71 8.76 9.86
N ILE A 28 -13.14 8.84 8.68
CA ILE A 28 -11.76 9.28 8.50
C ILE A 28 -11.59 10.74 8.91
N GLU A 29 -12.55 11.62 8.58
CA GLU A 29 -12.52 13.02 9.00
C GLU A 29 -12.66 13.20 10.52
N SER A 30 -13.22 12.19 11.21
CA SER A 30 -13.33 12.22 12.68
C SER A 30 -12.06 11.80 13.40
N LEU A 31 -11.08 11.24 12.70
CA LEU A 31 -9.83 10.81 13.31
C LEU A 31 -8.97 12.00 13.71
N THR A 32 -8.20 11.81 14.78
CA THR A 32 -7.29 12.84 15.28
C THR A 32 -5.90 12.22 15.51
N ALA A 33 -4.90 13.06 15.72
CA ALA A 33 -3.56 12.60 16.05
C ALA A 33 -3.53 11.80 17.35
N ASP A 34 -4.40 12.13 18.31
CA ASP A 34 -4.49 11.40 19.59
C ASP A 34 -5.34 10.14 19.48
N ALA A 35 -6.24 10.07 18.52
CA ALA A 35 -7.10 8.91 18.25
C ALA A 35 -7.06 8.58 16.76
N PRO A 36 -5.91 8.10 16.25
CA PRO A 36 -5.73 7.87 14.82
C PRO A 36 -6.38 6.58 14.33
N GLY A 37 -6.45 6.45 13.01
CA GLY A 37 -6.76 5.20 12.35
C GLY A 37 -5.49 4.40 12.10
N TYR A 38 -5.58 3.08 12.24
CA TYR A 38 -4.45 2.18 11.98
C TYR A 38 -4.70 1.36 10.71
N VAL A 39 -3.71 1.32 9.83
CA VAL A 39 -3.74 0.54 8.59
C VAL A 39 -2.64 -0.51 8.65
N SER A 40 -3.04 -1.79 8.66
CA SER A 40 -2.08 -2.89 8.65
C SER A 40 -1.41 -3.03 7.28
N ILE A 41 -0.27 -3.71 7.25
CA ILE A 41 0.42 -3.98 5.98
C ILE A 41 -0.44 -4.86 5.04
N VAL A 42 -1.24 -5.75 5.62
CA VAL A 42 -2.18 -6.57 4.84
C VAL A 42 -3.19 -5.68 4.11
N SER A 43 -3.75 -4.68 4.80
CA SER A 43 -4.70 -3.75 4.17
C SER A 43 -4.03 -2.89 3.10
N VAL A 44 -2.77 -2.52 3.27
CA VAL A 44 -2.02 -1.78 2.23
C VAL A 44 -1.93 -2.62 0.95
N VAL A 45 -1.53 -3.88 1.08
CA VAL A 45 -1.40 -4.79 -0.07
C VAL A 45 -2.74 -5.02 -0.74
N GLU A 46 -3.78 -5.31 0.05
CA GLU A 46 -5.12 -5.52 -0.48
C GLU A 46 -5.66 -4.29 -1.18
N LEU A 47 -5.43 -3.10 -0.62
CA LEU A 47 -5.87 -1.84 -1.22
C LEU A 47 -5.29 -1.67 -2.63
N VAL A 48 -3.99 -1.88 -2.78
CA VAL A 48 -3.34 -1.79 -4.10
C VAL A 48 -3.94 -2.80 -5.06
N TRP A 49 -4.12 -4.03 -4.60
CA TRP A 49 -4.66 -5.10 -5.43
C TRP A 49 -6.08 -4.80 -5.90
N VAL A 50 -6.92 -4.29 -5.01
CA VAL A 50 -8.31 -3.92 -5.34
C VAL A 50 -8.35 -2.72 -6.30
N LEU A 51 -7.55 -1.68 -6.02
CA LEU A 51 -7.52 -0.49 -6.89
C LEU A 51 -7.03 -0.83 -8.30
N ALA A 52 -6.04 -1.69 -8.41
CA ALA A 52 -5.52 -2.11 -9.71
C ALA A 52 -6.48 -3.04 -10.45
N GLY A 53 -7.02 -4.05 -9.77
CA GLY A 53 -7.81 -5.11 -10.39
C GLY A 53 -9.29 -4.79 -10.56
N CYS A 54 -9.90 -4.17 -9.54
CA CYS A 54 -11.34 -3.91 -9.55
C CYS A 54 -11.72 -2.52 -10.08
N TYR A 55 -10.82 -1.54 -9.91
CA TYR A 55 -11.08 -0.16 -10.33
C TYR A 55 -10.22 0.27 -11.51
N ALA A 56 -9.32 -0.59 -11.94
CA ALA A 56 -8.42 -0.34 -13.08
C ALA A 56 -7.64 0.99 -12.96
N LEU A 57 -7.26 1.38 -11.74
CA LEU A 57 -6.45 2.56 -11.53
C LEU A 57 -5.05 2.34 -12.15
N THR A 58 -4.50 3.42 -12.69
CA THR A 58 -3.13 3.40 -13.21
C THR A 58 -2.13 3.35 -12.06
N LYS A 59 -0.89 3.00 -12.37
CA LYS A 59 0.20 3.03 -11.39
C LYS A 59 0.31 4.41 -10.71
N ASP A 60 0.24 5.48 -11.48
CA ASP A 60 0.35 6.84 -10.94
C ASP A 60 -0.80 7.16 -9.99
N GLU A 61 -2.00 6.74 -10.31
CA GLU A 61 -3.18 6.92 -9.46
C GLU A 61 -3.04 6.13 -8.14
N ILE A 62 -2.56 4.91 -8.22
CA ILE A 62 -2.30 4.08 -7.04
C ILE A 62 -1.23 4.71 -6.16
N CYS A 63 -0.14 5.18 -6.76
CA CYS A 63 0.93 5.86 -6.03
C CYS A 63 0.41 7.09 -5.30
N GLU A 64 -0.48 7.85 -5.93
CA GLU A 64 -1.09 9.03 -5.32
C GLU A 64 -1.95 8.67 -4.11
N VAL A 65 -2.76 7.61 -4.21
CA VAL A 65 -3.58 7.13 -3.09
C VAL A 65 -2.69 6.72 -1.91
N LEU A 66 -1.67 5.93 -2.16
CA LEU A 66 -0.76 5.48 -1.10
C LEU A 66 0.02 6.63 -0.47
N ALA A 67 0.53 7.55 -1.28
CA ALA A 67 1.25 8.71 -0.79
C ALA A 67 0.35 9.57 0.10
N THR A 68 -0.89 9.75 -0.29
CA THR A 68 -1.87 10.51 0.51
C THR A 68 -2.12 9.85 1.86
N LEU A 69 -2.30 8.51 1.88
CA LEU A 69 -2.46 7.79 3.15
C LEU A 69 -1.24 7.95 4.05
N LEU A 70 -0.05 7.79 3.47
CA LEU A 70 1.20 7.87 4.24
C LEU A 70 1.47 9.27 4.78
N ARG A 71 0.97 10.31 4.11
CA ARG A 71 1.12 11.71 4.54
C ARG A 71 0.03 12.16 5.50
N THR A 72 -1.04 11.39 5.63
CA THR A 72 -2.16 11.78 6.50
C THR A 72 -1.79 11.52 7.96
N LYS A 73 -1.66 12.59 8.72
CA LYS A 73 -1.17 12.56 10.09
C LYS A 73 -2.07 11.76 11.04
N GLU A 74 -3.36 11.72 10.77
CA GLU A 74 -4.37 11.01 11.57
C GLU A 74 -4.48 9.52 11.21
N ILE A 75 -3.68 9.04 10.26
CA ILE A 75 -3.64 7.64 9.85
C ILE A 75 -2.23 7.10 10.07
N LEU A 76 -2.14 6.03 10.88
CA LEU A 76 -0.89 5.33 11.11
C LEU A 76 -0.82 4.10 10.21
N VAL A 77 0.04 4.14 9.23
CA VAL A 77 0.31 3.00 8.35
C VAL A 77 1.41 2.15 8.97
N ALA A 78 1.16 0.86 9.13
CA ALA A 78 2.16 -0.07 9.65
C ALA A 78 3.39 -0.07 8.75
N HIS A 79 4.58 -0.05 9.35
CA HIS A 79 5.84 -0.07 8.63
C HIS A 79 5.93 1.02 7.56
N ALA A 80 5.50 2.23 7.89
CA ALA A 80 5.40 3.34 6.94
C ALA A 80 6.70 3.57 6.15
N ASP A 81 7.86 3.49 6.79
CA ASP A 81 9.15 3.69 6.11
C ASP A 81 9.39 2.66 5.02
N THR A 82 9.08 1.39 5.30
CA THR A 82 9.21 0.30 4.33
C THR A 82 8.23 0.48 3.19
N VAL A 83 7.00 0.88 3.52
CA VAL A 83 5.97 1.17 2.49
C VAL A 83 6.42 2.30 1.57
N TRP A 84 6.99 3.39 2.13
CA TRP A 84 7.55 4.47 1.31
C TRP A 84 8.64 4.00 0.36
N LYS A 85 9.56 3.14 0.85
CA LYS A 85 10.64 2.58 0.02
C LYS A 85 10.09 1.71 -1.11
N ALA A 86 9.11 0.85 -0.77
CA ALA A 86 8.45 0.00 -1.76
C ALA A 86 7.69 0.83 -2.79
N LEU A 87 7.03 1.90 -2.36
CA LEU A 87 6.30 2.79 -3.25
C LEU A 87 7.22 3.47 -4.27
N ARG A 88 8.39 3.92 -3.82
CA ARG A 88 9.40 4.50 -4.71
C ARG A 88 9.88 3.48 -5.75
N LEU A 89 10.19 2.27 -5.31
CA LEU A 89 10.63 1.20 -6.20
C LEU A 89 9.54 0.84 -7.22
N PHE A 90 8.30 0.76 -6.75
CA PHE A 90 7.14 0.49 -7.60
C PHE A 90 6.97 1.58 -8.68
N LYS A 91 7.10 2.84 -8.28
CA LYS A 91 6.95 3.99 -9.19
C LYS A 91 8.02 4.00 -10.28
N GLU A 92 9.24 3.60 -9.95
CA GLU A 92 10.41 3.69 -10.83
C GLU A 92 10.64 2.41 -11.66
N SER A 93 9.86 1.35 -11.44
CA SER A 93 10.10 0.06 -12.08
C SER A 93 8.81 -0.51 -12.68
N ASN A 94 8.94 -1.66 -13.35
CA ASN A 94 7.79 -2.41 -13.86
C ASN A 94 7.36 -3.52 -12.91
N ALA A 95 7.85 -3.49 -11.68
CA ALA A 95 7.54 -4.51 -10.67
C ALA A 95 6.13 -4.34 -10.11
N ASP A 96 5.57 -5.43 -9.63
CA ASP A 96 4.36 -5.47 -8.85
C ASP A 96 4.65 -4.86 -7.47
N PHE A 97 3.69 -4.10 -6.91
CA PHE A 97 3.86 -3.47 -5.60
C PHE A 97 4.12 -4.50 -4.50
N ALA A 98 3.41 -5.63 -4.50
CA ALA A 98 3.63 -6.69 -3.50
C ALA A 98 5.06 -7.22 -3.57
N ASP A 99 5.61 -7.39 -4.76
CA ASP A 99 7.01 -7.83 -4.94
C ASP A 99 7.98 -6.78 -4.39
N CYS A 100 7.70 -5.51 -4.62
CA CYS A 100 8.50 -4.42 -4.04
C CYS A 100 8.51 -4.46 -2.52
N LEU A 101 7.36 -4.70 -1.91
CA LEU A 101 7.24 -4.84 -0.45
C LEU A 101 8.01 -6.05 0.06
N ILE A 102 7.85 -7.19 -0.60
CA ILE A 102 8.54 -8.44 -0.20
C ILE A 102 10.05 -8.19 -0.17
N GLU A 103 10.58 -7.60 -1.22
CA GLU A 103 12.02 -7.32 -1.30
C GLU A 103 12.45 -6.33 -0.21
N ARG A 104 11.71 -5.25 -0.01
CA ARG A 104 12.06 -4.25 1.01
C ARG A 104 11.97 -4.80 2.43
N PHE A 105 10.98 -5.64 2.72
CA PHE A 105 10.89 -6.30 4.02
C PHE A 105 12.02 -7.30 4.24
N GLY A 106 12.42 -8.02 3.20
CA GLY A 106 13.57 -8.92 3.28
C GLY A 106 14.85 -8.16 3.61
N ASP A 107 15.07 -7.06 2.92
CA ASP A 107 16.24 -6.19 3.16
C ASP A 107 16.24 -5.66 4.60
N GLU A 108 15.09 -5.17 5.06
CA GLU A 108 14.95 -4.64 6.41
C GLU A 108 15.18 -5.70 7.48
N ALA A 109 14.79 -6.94 7.22
CA ALA A 109 15.01 -8.06 8.13
C ALA A 109 16.46 -8.52 8.19
N GLY A 110 17.33 -7.99 7.34
CA GLY A 110 18.74 -8.35 7.31
C GLY A 110 19.08 -9.46 6.33
N CYS A 111 18.16 -9.80 5.42
CA CYS A 111 18.44 -10.80 4.37
C CYS A 111 19.46 -10.25 3.40
N GLY A 112 20.43 -11.07 2.99
CA GLY A 112 21.41 -10.68 1.99
C GLY A 112 20.78 -10.46 0.63
N TYR A 113 19.73 -11.22 0.32
CA TYR A 113 18.93 -11.09 -0.88
C TYR A 113 17.60 -11.81 -0.69
N THR A 114 16.62 -11.48 -1.52
CA THR A 114 15.34 -12.20 -1.62
C THR A 114 15.35 -13.02 -2.91
N THR A 115 14.97 -14.29 -2.83
CA THR A 115 14.95 -15.20 -4.00
C THR A 115 13.57 -15.22 -4.63
N THR A 116 13.54 -15.45 -5.93
CA THR A 116 12.29 -15.52 -6.68
C THR A 116 12.45 -16.45 -7.91
N PHE A 117 11.33 -16.97 -8.39
CA PHE A 117 11.26 -17.60 -9.71
C PHE A 117 10.79 -16.62 -10.79
N ASP A 118 10.30 -15.43 -10.38
CA ASP A 118 9.76 -14.42 -11.29
C ASP A 118 10.88 -13.57 -11.87
N ARG A 119 11.01 -13.58 -13.21
CA ARG A 119 12.04 -12.81 -13.91
C ARG A 119 11.84 -11.30 -13.76
N ASP A 120 10.60 -10.84 -13.72
CA ASP A 120 10.31 -9.42 -13.57
C ASP A 120 10.68 -8.94 -12.17
N ALA A 121 10.39 -9.72 -11.14
CA ALA A 121 10.77 -9.41 -9.78
C ALA A 121 12.30 -9.38 -9.63
N ALA A 122 13.01 -10.31 -10.26
CA ALA A 122 14.48 -10.32 -10.24
C ALA A 122 15.05 -9.09 -10.95
N LYS A 123 14.51 -8.74 -12.11
CA LYS A 123 15.00 -7.63 -12.91
C LYS A 123 14.64 -6.27 -12.31
N SER A 124 13.41 -6.11 -11.83
CA SER A 124 12.87 -4.81 -11.44
C SER A 124 12.98 -4.51 -9.97
N CYS A 125 12.89 -5.52 -9.09
CA CYS A 125 12.99 -5.34 -7.64
C CYS A 125 14.38 -5.68 -7.08
N GLY A 126 15.28 -6.19 -7.90
CA GLY A 126 16.59 -6.61 -7.42
C GLY A 126 16.60 -7.93 -6.68
N MET A 127 15.57 -8.75 -6.85
CA MET A 127 15.54 -10.10 -6.31
C MET A 127 16.47 -11.02 -7.08
N LYS A 128 16.87 -12.11 -6.45
CA LYS A 128 17.77 -13.11 -7.07
C LYS A 128 16.96 -14.25 -7.67
N LEU A 129 17.07 -14.42 -8.96
CA LEU A 129 16.38 -15.47 -9.69
C LEU A 129 16.94 -16.85 -9.34
N ILE A 130 16.04 -17.80 -9.05
CA ILE A 130 16.41 -19.21 -8.87
C ILE A 130 16.34 -19.90 -10.22
N GLY A 131 17.39 -20.62 -10.53
CA GLY A 131 17.52 -21.34 -11.78
C GLY A 131 18.32 -20.56 -12.81
#